data_58576f444da921a44e5091e7a42268b4
#
_entry.id   58576f444da921a44e5091e7a42268b4
#
_cell.length_a   1.000
_cell.length_b   1.000
_cell.length_c   1.000
_cell.angle_alpha   90.00
_cell.angle_beta   90.00
_cell.angle_gamma   90.00
#
_symmetry.space_group_name_H-M   'P 1'
#
loop_
_entity.id
_entity.type
_entity.pdbx_description
1 polymer ?
#
loop_
_entity_poly.entity_id
_entity_poly.type
_entity_poly.pdbx_seq_one_letter_code
_entity_poly.pdbx_strand_id
1 'polypeptide(L)'
;MFNILVVEDDRKLRNLFCTVLSHSGYCAIPAENGMSALEILDTEYIDLIISDIMMPGMDGYELIETLREHGYTMPILIITAKAQFEDKQRGFWAGTDDYMVKPIDVNEMVLRVGGLLKRARISTERKIVCGNTTLDYDALTVRCGKEVSLLPQKEFYLLYKLMAYPNKIFTRRQLMDEIWGMDSSSEERAVDVHINRLRERFKDCTDFQIQTVRGLGYKVVKQES
;
A
#
# COMPACT_ATOMS: atom_id res chain seq x y z
N MET A 1 -13.26 -12.06 2.02
CA MET A 1 -12.63 -12.81 0.91
C MET A 1 -12.21 -11.75 -0.09
N PHE A 2 -11.01 -11.78 -0.67
CA PHE A 2 -10.60 -10.77 -1.64
C PHE A 2 -11.12 -11.11 -3.03
N ASN A 3 -11.66 -10.11 -3.74
CA ASN A 3 -12.13 -10.21 -5.11
C ASN A 3 -11.00 -9.84 -6.06
N ILE A 4 -10.62 -10.77 -6.94
CA ILE A 4 -9.55 -10.60 -7.93
C ILE A 4 -10.14 -10.67 -9.32
N LEU A 5 -10.04 -9.56 -10.07
CA LEU A 5 -10.45 -9.50 -11.46
C LEU A 5 -9.31 -10.05 -12.34
N VAL A 6 -9.63 -11.07 -13.14
CA VAL A 6 -8.68 -11.71 -14.07
C VAL A 6 -9.05 -11.36 -15.49
N VAL A 7 -8.26 -10.48 -16.13
CA VAL A 7 -8.49 -9.96 -17.48
C VAL A 7 -7.50 -10.63 -18.44
N GLU A 8 -7.98 -11.57 -19.23
CA GLU A 8 -7.15 -12.40 -20.13
C GLU A 8 -8.06 -12.86 -21.30
N ASP A 9 -7.65 -12.68 -22.54
CA ASP A 9 -8.45 -13.06 -23.71
C ASP A 9 -8.42 -14.58 -23.98
N ASP A 10 -7.29 -15.25 -23.68
CA ASP A 10 -7.23 -16.73 -23.76
C ASP A 10 -8.10 -17.35 -22.65
N ARG A 11 -9.23 -17.94 -23.09
CA ARG A 11 -10.20 -18.61 -22.20
C ARG A 11 -9.57 -19.70 -21.34
N LYS A 12 -8.60 -20.47 -21.86
CA LYS A 12 -7.98 -21.57 -21.11
C LYS A 12 -7.09 -21.02 -20.01
N LEU A 13 -6.31 -20.00 -20.32
CA LEU A 13 -5.40 -19.35 -19.38
C LEU A 13 -6.19 -18.59 -18.30
N ARG A 14 -7.22 -17.85 -18.69
CA ARG A 14 -8.16 -17.17 -17.79
C ARG A 14 -8.79 -18.15 -16.79
N ASN A 15 -9.31 -19.30 -17.28
CA ASN A 15 -9.90 -20.33 -16.43
C ASN A 15 -8.86 -20.95 -15.49
N LEU A 16 -7.63 -21.19 -15.95
CA LEU A 16 -6.54 -21.69 -15.11
C LEU A 16 -6.25 -20.74 -13.96
N PHE A 17 -6.07 -19.44 -14.24
CA PHE A 17 -5.82 -18.45 -13.22
C PHE A 17 -6.96 -18.35 -12.20
N CYS A 18 -8.20 -18.29 -12.68
CA CYS A 18 -9.38 -18.27 -11.80
C CYS A 18 -9.44 -19.52 -10.90
N THR A 19 -9.16 -20.70 -11.44
CA THR A 19 -9.17 -21.95 -10.67
C THR A 19 -8.11 -21.95 -9.58
N VAL A 20 -6.88 -21.56 -9.91
CA VAL A 20 -5.76 -21.52 -8.95
C VAL A 20 -6.00 -20.48 -7.84
N LEU A 21 -6.50 -19.30 -8.20
CA LEU A 21 -6.85 -18.26 -7.25
C LEU A 21 -7.97 -18.71 -6.31
N SER A 22 -9.01 -19.35 -6.84
CA SER A 22 -10.12 -19.88 -6.03
C SER A 22 -9.66 -20.97 -5.06
N HIS A 23 -8.78 -21.88 -5.47
CA HIS A 23 -8.17 -22.87 -4.57
C HIS A 23 -7.27 -22.21 -3.50
N SER A 24 -6.74 -21.03 -3.77
CA SER A 24 -5.92 -20.26 -2.83
C SER A 24 -6.74 -19.36 -1.89
N GLY A 25 -8.07 -19.45 -1.92
CA GLY A 25 -8.97 -18.75 -1.01
C GLY A 25 -9.38 -17.34 -1.47
N TYR A 26 -9.21 -17.01 -2.74
CA TYR A 26 -9.68 -15.76 -3.36
C TYR A 26 -11.00 -15.94 -4.12
N CYS A 27 -11.75 -14.87 -4.33
CA CYS A 27 -12.89 -14.83 -5.25
C CYS A 27 -12.36 -14.32 -6.60
N ALA A 28 -12.20 -15.22 -7.59
CA ALA A 28 -11.70 -14.84 -8.90
C ALA A 28 -12.87 -14.53 -9.85
N ILE A 29 -12.85 -13.35 -10.45
CA ILE A 29 -13.88 -12.83 -11.37
C ILE A 29 -13.25 -12.73 -12.76
N PRO A 30 -13.73 -13.48 -13.76
CA PRO A 30 -13.16 -13.47 -15.11
C PRO A 30 -13.66 -12.30 -15.95
N ALA A 31 -12.77 -11.67 -16.72
CA ALA A 31 -13.07 -10.75 -17.80
C ALA A 31 -12.28 -11.14 -19.05
N GLU A 32 -12.86 -11.02 -20.23
CA GLU A 32 -12.23 -11.46 -21.49
C GLU A 32 -11.43 -10.37 -22.22
N ASN A 33 -11.59 -9.12 -21.81
CA ASN A 33 -10.90 -7.96 -22.36
C ASN A 33 -11.06 -6.74 -21.43
N GLY A 34 -10.42 -5.60 -21.78
CA GLY A 34 -10.48 -4.38 -20.98
C GLY A 34 -11.89 -3.80 -20.84
N MET A 35 -12.74 -3.89 -21.87
CA MET A 35 -14.11 -3.38 -21.81
C MET A 35 -14.97 -4.17 -20.83
N SER A 36 -14.92 -5.49 -20.88
CA SER A 36 -15.64 -6.34 -19.91
C SER A 36 -15.11 -6.16 -18.49
N ALA A 37 -13.84 -5.82 -18.33
CA ALA A 37 -13.28 -5.48 -17.04
C ALA A 37 -13.88 -4.20 -16.46
N LEU A 38 -14.05 -3.15 -17.26
CA LEU A 38 -14.70 -1.89 -16.84
C LEU A 38 -16.17 -2.11 -16.45
N GLU A 39 -16.93 -2.88 -17.23
CA GLU A 39 -18.33 -3.23 -16.92
C GLU A 39 -18.45 -3.95 -15.55
N ILE A 40 -17.52 -4.85 -15.24
CA ILE A 40 -17.49 -5.54 -13.96
C ILE A 40 -17.18 -4.57 -12.82
N LEU A 41 -16.24 -3.63 -13.02
CA LEU A 41 -15.86 -2.63 -12.01
C LEU A 41 -16.99 -1.65 -11.69
N ASP A 42 -17.96 -1.46 -12.57
CA ASP A 42 -19.17 -0.66 -12.32
C ASP A 42 -20.11 -1.31 -11.30
N THR A 43 -20.06 -2.64 -11.16
CA THR A 43 -21.02 -3.41 -10.35
C THR A 43 -20.40 -4.17 -9.21
N GLU A 44 -19.11 -4.49 -9.30
CA GLU A 44 -18.39 -5.33 -8.33
C GLU A 44 -17.24 -4.59 -7.69
N TYR A 45 -17.06 -4.78 -6.39
CA TYR A 45 -15.88 -4.30 -5.69
C TYR A 45 -14.70 -5.22 -5.94
N ILE A 46 -13.59 -4.69 -6.47
CA ILE A 46 -12.38 -5.44 -6.81
C ILE A 46 -11.21 -4.99 -5.94
N ASP A 47 -10.54 -5.96 -5.32
CA ASP A 47 -9.37 -5.72 -4.45
C ASP A 47 -8.04 -5.72 -5.22
N LEU A 48 -7.96 -6.44 -6.35
CA LEU A 48 -6.77 -6.54 -7.20
C LEU A 48 -7.16 -6.93 -8.62
N ILE A 49 -6.41 -6.41 -9.60
CA ILE A 49 -6.55 -6.81 -11.01
C ILE A 49 -5.31 -7.59 -11.44
N ILE A 50 -5.53 -8.70 -12.16
CA ILE A 50 -4.52 -9.38 -12.97
C ILE A 50 -4.90 -9.14 -14.43
N SER A 51 -4.00 -8.57 -15.24
CA SER A 51 -4.32 -8.27 -16.65
C SER A 51 -3.20 -8.71 -17.58
N ASP A 52 -3.56 -9.34 -18.70
CA ASP A 52 -2.67 -9.37 -19.87
C ASP A 52 -2.60 -7.97 -20.49
N ILE A 53 -1.52 -7.71 -21.21
CA ILE A 53 -1.37 -6.52 -22.06
C ILE A 53 -1.98 -6.77 -23.44
N MET A 54 -1.72 -7.94 -24.02
CA MET A 54 -2.05 -8.24 -25.40
C MET A 54 -3.47 -8.77 -25.54
N MET A 55 -4.44 -7.87 -25.53
CA MET A 55 -5.86 -8.23 -25.69
C MET A 55 -6.48 -7.46 -26.87
N PRO A 56 -7.47 -8.05 -27.56
CA PRO A 56 -8.18 -7.36 -28.62
C PRO A 56 -9.08 -6.23 -28.09
N GLY A 57 -9.15 -5.13 -28.85
CA GLY A 57 -9.91 -3.94 -28.44
C GLY A 57 -9.11 -3.07 -27.51
N MET A 58 -9.52 -2.95 -26.24
CA MET A 58 -8.79 -2.23 -25.20
C MET A 58 -7.64 -3.11 -24.68
N ASP A 59 -6.41 -2.67 -24.89
CA ASP A 59 -5.22 -3.37 -24.37
C ASP A 59 -5.04 -3.15 -22.84
N GLY A 60 -4.14 -3.94 -22.23
CA GLY A 60 -3.93 -3.86 -20.78
C GLY A 60 -3.36 -2.52 -20.31
N TYR A 61 -2.59 -1.82 -21.15
CA TYR A 61 -2.08 -0.49 -20.81
C TYR A 61 -3.18 0.56 -20.84
N GLU A 62 -4.02 0.55 -21.88
CA GLU A 62 -5.18 1.43 -21.99
C GLU A 62 -6.16 1.23 -20.82
N LEU A 63 -6.37 -0.02 -20.42
CA LEU A 63 -7.17 -0.34 -19.23
C LEU A 63 -6.57 0.29 -17.97
N ILE A 64 -5.27 0.14 -17.73
CA ILE A 64 -4.61 0.68 -16.54
C ILE A 64 -4.65 2.21 -16.53
N GLU A 65 -4.31 2.86 -17.64
CA GLU A 65 -4.36 4.32 -17.79
C GLU A 65 -5.78 4.83 -17.47
N THR A 66 -6.81 4.22 -18.07
CA THR A 66 -8.22 4.55 -17.81
C THR A 66 -8.57 4.40 -16.32
N LEU A 67 -8.15 3.33 -15.66
CA LEU A 67 -8.42 3.11 -14.25
C LEU A 67 -7.74 4.17 -13.37
N ARG A 68 -6.49 4.52 -13.64
CA ARG A 68 -5.76 5.53 -12.87
C ARG A 68 -6.32 6.94 -13.06
N GLU A 69 -6.72 7.29 -14.26
CA GLU A 69 -7.40 8.55 -14.56
C GLU A 69 -8.74 8.70 -13.82
N HIS A 70 -9.48 7.59 -13.63
CA HIS A 70 -10.72 7.57 -12.88
C HIS A 70 -10.53 7.38 -11.36
N GLY A 71 -9.27 7.42 -10.88
CA GLY A 71 -8.96 7.41 -9.45
C GLY A 71 -8.98 6.03 -8.79
N TYR A 72 -9.03 4.96 -9.56
CA TYR A 72 -8.90 3.61 -9.01
C TYR A 72 -7.47 3.37 -8.50
N THR A 73 -7.33 2.92 -7.26
CA THR A 73 -6.03 2.74 -6.56
C THR A 73 -5.71 1.28 -6.22
N MET A 74 -6.59 0.34 -6.58
CA MET A 74 -6.32 -1.07 -6.33
C MET A 74 -5.05 -1.52 -7.06
N PRO A 75 -4.29 -2.48 -6.50
CA PRO A 75 -3.09 -3.00 -7.11
C PRO A 75 -3.39 -3.75 -8.41
N ILE A 76 -2.47 -3.62 -9.37
CA ILE A 76 -2.55 -4.25 -10.68
C ILE A 76 -1.28 -5.07 -10.94
N LEU A 77 -1.46 -6.36 -11.19
CA LEU A 77 -0.42 -7.29 -11.64
C LEU A 77 -0.56 -7.52 -13.13
N ILE A 78 0.45 -7.15 -13.91
CA ILE A 78 0.51 -7.46 -15.34
C ILE A 78 1.11 -8.84 -15.56
N ILE A 79 0.50 -9.63 -16.44
CA ILE A 79 0.99 -10.92 -16.91
C ILE A 79 1.01 -10.91 -18.45
N THR A 80 2.18 -10.95 -19.08
CA THR A 80 2.28 -10.80 -20.53
C THR A 80 3.44 -11.57 -21.15
N ALA A 81 3.35 -11.86 -22.46
CA ALA A 81 4.45 -12.44 -23.23
C ALA A 81 5.57 -11.43 -23.55
N LYS A 82 5.34 -10.12 -23.36
CA LYS A 82 6.33 -9.08 -23.65
C LYS A 82 7.38 -9.01 -22.56
N ALA A 83 8.63 -9.34 -22.91
CA ALA A 83 9.77 -9.37 -21.99
C ALA A 83 10.72 -8.18 -22.15
N GLN A 84 10.53 -7.30 -23.15
CA GLN A 84 11.46 -6.23 -23.45
C GLN A 84 11.45 -5.15 -22.38
N PHE A 85 12.61 -4.53 -22.16
CA PHE A 85 12.77 -3.50 -21.10
C PHE A 85 11.87 -2.29 -21.33
N GLU A 86 11.64 -1.90 -22.57
CA GLU A 86 10.76 -0.79 -22.96
C GLU A 86 9.29 -1.04 -22.58
N ASP A 87 8.82 -2.28 -22.73
CA ASP A 87 7.47 -2.68 -22.32
C ASP A 87 7.28 -2.64 -20.79
N LYS A 88 8.32 -3.04 -20.05
CA LYS A 88 8.33 -2.94 -18.57
C LYS A 88 8.34 -1.49 -18.10
N GLN A 89 9.10 -0.62 -18.76
CA GLN A 89 9.16 0.79 -18.45
C GLN A 89 7.81 1.49 -18.72
N ARG A 90 7.15 1.16 -19.83
CA ARG A 90 5.79 1.65 -20.12
C ARG A 90 4.77 1.18 -19.08
N GLY A 91 4.84 -0.08 -18.64
CA GLY A 91 3.98 -0.62 -17.59
C GLY A 91 4.12 0.12 -16.25
N PHE A 92 5.35 0.41 -15.82
CA PHE A 92 5.60 1.22 -14.63
C PHE A 92 5.04 2.63 -14.73
N TRP A 93 5.13 3.27 -15.90
CA TRP A 93 4.60 4.62 -16.11
C TRP A 93 3.07 4.62 -16.21
N ALA A 94 2.46 3.56 -16.73
CA ALA A 94 1.01 3.39 -16.75
C ALA A 94 0.41 3.16 -15.33
N GLY A 95 1.25 2.87 -14.31
CA GLY A 95 0.79 2.72 -12.93
C GLY A 95 0.51 1.29 -12.49
N THR A 96 1.20 0.29 -13.07
CA THR A 96 1.18 -1.10 -12.58
C THR A 96 2.00 -1.24 -11.29
N ASP A 97 1.61 -2.17 -10.42
CA ASP A 97 2.26 -2.41 -9.13
C ASP A 97 3.24 -3.60 -9.17
N ASP A 98 3.08 -4.54 -10.12
CA ASP A 98 3.99 -5.66 -10.36
C ASP A 98 3.81 -6.23 -11.77
N TYR A 99 4.78 -7.07 -12.21
CA TYR A 99 4.88 -7.54 -13.57
C TYR A 99 5.41 -8.98 -13.62
N MET A 100 4.76 -9.84 -14.41
CA MET A 100 5.19 -11.21 -14.68
C MET A 100 5.27 -11.49 -16.18
N VAL A 101 6.24 -12.30 -16.60
CA VAL A 101 6.43 -12.69 -18.01
C VAL A 101 5.99 -14.13 -18.22
N LYS A 102 5.21 -14.37 -19.27
CA LYS A 102 4.82 -15.74 -19.69
C LYS A 102 6.09 -16.48 -20.22
N PRO A 103 6.32 -17.77 -19.90
CA PRO A 103 5.39 -18.70 -19.20
C PRO A 103 5.32 -18.46 -17.67
N ILE A 104 4.12 -18.61 -17.12
CA ILE A 104 3.82 -18.27 -15.73
C ILE A 104 3.93 -19.50 -14.82
N ASP A 105 4.68 -19.36 -13.72
CA ASP A 105 4.47 -20.22 -12.55
C ASP A 105 3.26 -19.70 -11.76
N VAL A 106 2.20 -20.48 -11.76
CA VAL A 106 0.94 -20.11 -11.08
C VAL A 106 1.11 -19.99 -9.56
N ASN A 107 2.09 -20.69 -8.95
CA ASN A 107 2.39 -20.55 -7.52
C ASN A 107 3.07 -19.20 -7.26
N GLU A 108 3.99 -18.78 -8.14
CA GLU A 108 4.59 -17.45 -8.07
C GLU A 108 3.52 -16.36 -8.21
N MET A 109 2.58 -16.51 -9.15
CA MET A 109 1.45 -15.59 -9.31
C MET A 109 0.67 -15.43 -7.99
N VAL A 110 0.31 -16.52 -7.32
CA VAL A 110 -0.41 -16.49 -6.04
C VAL A 110 0.40 -15.77 -4.95
N LEU A 111 1.70 -16.02 -4.87
CA LEU A 111 2.58 -15.34 -3.91
C LEU A 111 2.64 -13.83 -4.15
N ARG A 112 2.74 -13.39 -5.42
CA ARG A 112 2.76 -11.96 -5.80
C ARG A 112 1.43 -11.29 -5.49
N VAL A 113 0.30 -11.93 -5.81
CA VAL A 113 -1.04 -11.47 -5.45
C VAL A 113 -1.16 -11.26 -3.94
N GLY A 114 -0.74 -12.24 -3.13
CA GLY A 114 -0.73 -12.10 -1.67
C GLY A 114 0.12 -10.93 -1.18
N GLY A 115 1.30 -10.73 -1.78
CA GLY A 115 2.19 -9.60 -1.48
C GLY A 115 1.57 -8.25 -1.85
N LEU A 116 0.93 -8.15 -3.02
CA LEU A 116 0.25 -6.94 -3.49
C LEU A 116 -0.93 -6.57 -2.60
N LEU A 117 -1.81 -7.54 -2.30
CA LEU A 117 -2.97 -7.34 -1.42
C LEU A 117 -2.54 -6.90 -0.01
N LYS A 118 -1.47 -7.51 0.52
CA LYS A 118 -0.93 -7.12 1.83
C LYS A 118 -0.44 -5.68 1.83
N ARG A 119 0.27 -5.24 0.79
CA ARG A 119 0.75 -3.85 0.65
C ARG A 119 -0.43 -2.88 0.48
N ALA A 120 -1.38 -3.20 -0.38
CA ALA A 120 -2.59 -2.39 -0.61
C ALA A 120 -3.43 -2.26 0.66
N ARG A 121 -3.65 -3.36 1.39
CA ARG A 121 -4.40 -3.34 2.64
C ARG A 121 -3.75 -2.44 3.69
N ILE A 122 -2.42 -2.53 3.84
CA ILE A 122 -1.67 -1.64 4.75
C ILE A 122 -1.83 -0.17 4.33
N SER A 123 -1.83 0.11 3.02
CA SER A 123 -2.01 1.48 2.51
C SER A 123 -3.46 1.98 2.59
N THR A 124 -4.44 1.08 2.40
CA THR A 124 -5.87 1.43 2.41
C THR A 124 -6.42 1.55 3.83
N GLU A 125 -6.04 0.65 4.72
CA GLU A 125 -6.46 0.76 6.13
C GLU A 125 -5.76 1.91 6.85
N ARG A 126 -4.69 2.46 6.27
CA ARG A 126 -3.88 3.55 6.87
C ARG A 126 -3.66 3.35 8.37
N LYS A 127 -3.54 2.07 8.78
CA LYS A 127 -3.35 1.66 10.17
C LYS A 127 -1.97 1.05 10.36
N ILE A 128 -1.32 1.45 11.43
CA ILE A 128 -0.07 0.83 11.88
C ILE A 128 -0.37 0.09 13.17
N VAL A 129 -0.09 -1.21 13.18
CA VAL A 129 -0.23 -2.05 14.38
C VAL A 129 1.15 -2.42 14.91
N CYS A 130 1.35 -2.25 16.22
CA CYS A 130 2.55 -2.61 16.94
C CYS A 130 2.17 -3.10 18.34
N GLY A 131 2.24 -4.41 18.58
CA GLY A 131 1.74 -5.00 19.82
C GLY A 131 0.25 -4.67 20.03
N ASN A 132 -0.08 -4.09 21.16
CA ASN A 132 -1.42 -3.64 21.52
C ASN A 132 -1.72 -2.19 21.06
N THR A 133 -0.77 -1.56 20.36
CA THR A 133 -0.90 -0.19 19.86
C THR A 133 -1.33 -0.18 18.39
N THR A 134 -2.36 0.57 18.08
CA THR A 134 -2.86 0.79 16.72
C THR A 134 -2.98 2.28 16.45
N LEU A 135 -2.32 2.76 15.38
CA LEU A 135 -2.49 4.11 14.86
C LEU A 135 -3.48 4.05 13.69
N ASP A 136 -4.51 4.86 13.72
CA ASP A 136 -5.50 4.99 12.63
C ASP A 136 -5.33 6.37 11.98
N TYR A 137 -4.86 6.37 10.72
CA TYR A 137 -4.52 7.61 10.02
C TYR A 137 -5.74 8.47 9.69
N ASP A 138 -6.86 7.82 9.34
CA ASP A 138 -8.05 8.54 8.90
C ASP A 138 -8.81 9.15 10.08
N ALA A 139 -8.75 8.47 11.23
CA ALA A 139 -9.34 8.95 12.47
C ALA A 139 -8.39 9.84 13.30
N LEU A 140 -7.10 9.96 12.94
CA LEU A 140 -6.03 10.62 13.71
C LEU A 140 -5.96 10.11 15.16
N THR A 141 -6.27 8.83 15.37
CA THR A 141 -6.31 8.22 16.70
C THR A 141 -5.18 7.24 16.92
N VAL A 142 -4.74 7.15 18.16
CA VAL A 142 -3.82 6.13 18.65
C VAL A 142 -4.51 5.35 19.75
N ARG A 143 -4.66 4.05 19.54
CA ARG A 143 -5.12 3.11 20.57
C ARG A 143 -3.88 2.45 21.19
N CYS A 144 -3.71 2.54 22.51
CA CYS A 144 -2.70 1.81 23.26
C CYS A 144 -3.41 0.94 24.30
N GLY A 145 -3.47 -0.38 24.08
CA GLY A 145 -4.29 -1.28 24.86
C GLY A 145 -5.79 -0.94 24.76
N LYS A 146 -6.38 -0.53 25.90
CA LYS A 146 -7.81 -0.15 25.97
C LYS A 146 -8.05 1.36 25.76
N GLU A 147 -7.01 2.18 25.88
CA GLU A 147 -7.11 3.63 25.75
C GLU A 147 -7.04 4.07 24.29
N VAL A 148 -7.94 4.98 23.90
CA VAL A 148 -7.96 5.61 22.59
C VAL A 148 -7.73 7.10 22.77
N SER A 149 -6.66 7.63 22.16
CA SER A 149 -6.30 9.04 22.21
C SER A 149 -6.43 9.66 20.81
N LEU A 150 -7.21 10.73 20.70
CA LEU A 150 -7.18 11.62 19.55
C LEU A 150 -5.98 12.56 19.69
N LEU A 151 -5.10 12.58 18.69
CA LEU A 151 -3.92 13.44 18.70
C LEU A 151 -4.13 14.70 17.86
N PRO A 152 -3.49 15.83 18.26
CA PRO A 152 -3.32 16.96 17.35
C PRO A 152 -2.64 16.50 16.05
N GLN A 153 -3.11 17.02 14.92
CA GLN A 153 -2.71 16.56 13.58
C GLN A 153 -1.20 16.41 13.39
N LYS A 154 -0.41 17.40 13.82
CA LYS A 154 1.05 17.38 13.69
C LYS A 154 1.72 16.32 14.59
N GLU A 155 1.20 16.10 15.79
CA GLU A 155 1.66 15.04 16.69
C GLU A 155 1.33 13.66 16.10
N PHE A 156 0.12 13.49 15.54
CA PHE A 156 -0.27 12.24 14.91
C PHE A 156 0.64 11.91 13.72
N TYR A 157 0.84 12.85 12.79
CA TYR A 157 1.67 12.61 11.61
C TYR A 157 3.13 12.34 11.97
N LEU A 158 3.65 13.01 12.98
CA LEU A 158 5.01 12.79 13.49
C LEU A 158 5.16 11.35 14.04
N LEU A 159 4.23 10.92 14.88
CA LEU A 159 4.24 9.57 15.42
C LEU A 159 4.03 8.53 14.33
N TYR A 160 3.05 8.75 13.44
CA TYR A 160 2.75 7.85 12.34
C TYR A 160 3.95 7.64 11.42
N LYS A 161 4.66 8.73 11.06
CA LYS A 161 5.89 8.67 10.25
C LYS A 161 6.97 7.81 10.90
N LEU A 162 7.25 8.04 12.18
CA LEU A 162 8.25 7.28 12.90
C LEU A 162 7.88 5.81 13.05
N MET A 163 6.60 5.50 13.30
CA MET A 163 6.07 4.14 13.45
C MET A 163 5.99 3.37 12.13
N ALA A 164 5.80 4.07 11.01
CA ALA A 164 5.80 3.46 9.68
C ALA A 164 7.18 2.91 9.28
N TYR A 165 8.26 3.47 9.85
CA TYR A 165 9.64 3.08 9.55
C TYR A 165 10.44 2.81 10.84
N PRO A 166 10.16 1.72 11.57
CA PRO A 166 10.84 1.39 12.81
C PRO A 166 12.35 1.29 12.59
N ASN A 167 13.12 1.74 13.58
CA ASN A 167 14.58 1.79 13.58
C ASN A 167 15.24 2.77 12.59
N LYS A 168 14.47 3.34 11.64
CA LYS A 168 14.99 4.36 10.73
C LYS A 168 15.15 5.69 11.46
N ILE A 169 16.32 6.32 11.28
CA ILE A 169 16.60 7.65 11.83
C ILE A 169 16.07 8.69 10.85
N PHE A 170 15.28 9.63 11.36
CA PHE A 170 14.84 10.82 10.63
C PHE A 170 15.48 12.05 11.25
N THR A 171 16.08 12.91 10.42
CA THR A 171 16.62 14.20 10.92
C THR A 171 15.48 15.14 11.29
N ARG A 172 15.77 16.14 12.16
CA ARG A 172 14.78 17.17 12.49
C ARG A 172 14.27 17.88 11.26
N ARG A 173 15.16 18.20 10.34
CA ARG A 173 14.82 18.85 9.08
C ARG A 173 13.89 17.99 8.22
N GLN A 174 14.20 16.70 8.02
CA GLN A 174 13.33 15.80 7.29
C GLN A 174 11.91 15.72 7.88
N LEU A 175 11.79 15.63 9.20
CA LEU A 175 10.51 15.62 9.90
C LEU A 175 9.79 16.96 9.76
N MET A 176 10.53 18.05 9.81
CA MET A 176 10.00 19.40 9.65
C MET A 176 9.44 19.60 8.25
N ASP A 177 10.24 19.35 7.22
CA ASP A 177 9.87 19.55 5.81
C ASP A 177 8.63 18.69 5.44
N GLU A 178 8.56 17.45 5.92
CA GLU A 178 7.49 16.53 5.61
C GLU A 178 6.16 16.85 6.32
N ILE A 179 6.22 17.28 7.60
CA ILE A 179 5.02 17.44 8.42
C ILE A 179 4.53 18.90 8.46
N TRP A 180 5.43 19.87 8.37
CA TRP A 180 5.08 21.29 8.37
C TRP A 180 5.16 21.94 6.99
N GLY A 181 5.83 21.29 6.02
CA GLY A 181 6.07 21.81 4.68
C GLY A 181 7.36 22.61 4.56
N MET A 182 7.95 22.65 3.35
CA MET A 182 9.23 23.33 3.10
C MET A 182 9.20 24.84 3.33
N ASP A 183 8.03 25.48 3.16
CA ASP A 183 7.84 26.93 3.32
C ASP A 183 7.42 27.33 4.74
N SER A 184 7.51 26.41 5.71
CA SER A 184 7.12 26.68 7.08
C SER A 184 8.12 27.66 7.73
N SER A 185 7.59 28.74 8.31
CA SER A 185 8.36 29.67 9.14
C SER A 185 8.74 29.11 10.52
N SER A 186 8.30 27.87 10.83
CA SER A 186 8.59 27.20 12.09
C SER A 186 10.03 26.69 12.14
N GLU A 187 10.68 26.83 13.29
CA GLU A 187 12.04 26.30 13.50
C GLU A 187 12.03 24.78 13.72
N GLU A 188 13.14 24.10 13.38
CA GLU A 188 13.34 22.66 13.63
C GLU A 188 13.10 22.25 15.09
N ARG A 189 13.23 23.21 16.05
CA ARG A 189 12.90 23.01 17.47
C ARG A 189 11.43 22.69 17.74
N ALA A 190 10.52 23.03 16.81
CA ALA A 190 9.13 22.64 16.94
C ALA A 190 8.95 21.10 16.96
N VAL A 191 9.77 20.37 16.21
CA VAL A 191 9.80 18.90 16.24
C VAL A 191 10.11 18.39 17.65
N ASP A 192 11.11 18.97 18.32
CA ASP A 192 11.52 18.56 19.67
C ASP A 192 10.37 18.72 20.70
N VAL A 193 9.61 19.80 20.59
CA VAL A 193 8.44 20.04 21.45
C VAL A 193 7.37 18.97 21.27
N HIS A 194 7.04 18.63 20.01
CA HIS A 194 6.04 17.60 19.72
C HIS A 194 6.53 16.19 20.09
N ILE A 195 7.81 15.88 19.90
CA ILE A 195 8.40 14.62 20.39
C ILE A 195 8.27 14.48 21.91
N ASN A 196 8.55 15.55 22.66
CA ASN A 196 8.44 15.51 24.12
C ASN A 196 6.99 15.32 24.58
N ARG A 197 6.01 15.95 23.89
CA ARG A 197 4.58 15.74 24.15
C ARG A 197 4.16 14.31 23.88
N LEU A 198 4.61 13.73 22.76
CA LEU A 198 4.34 12.33 22.44
C LEU A 198 4.95 11.38 23.47
N ARG A 199 6.19 11.61 23.93
CA ARG A 199 6.82 10.81 24.99
C ARG A 199 6.04 10.86 26.28
N GLU A 200 5.61 12.04 26.71
CA GLU A 200 4.82 12.17 27.95
C GLU A 200 3.47 11.47 27.82
N ARG A 201 2.80 11.62 26.68
CA ARG A 201 1.49 11.00 26.44
C ARG A 201 1.56 9.47 26.39
N PHE A 202 2.61 8.91 25.82
CA PHE A 202 2.77 7.46 25.64
C PHE A 202 3.85 6.87 26.57
N LYS A 203 4.13 7.50 27.69
CA LYS A 203 5.14 7.02 28.66
C LYS A 203 4.85 5.63 29.22
N ASP A 204 3.57 5.28 29.36
CA ASP A 204 3.11 4.00 29.91
C ASP A 204 2.86 2.96 28.79
N CYS A 205 3.07 3.31 27.51
CA CYS A 205 2.95 2.40 26.38
C CYS A 205 4.24 1.58 26.23
N THR A 206 4.14 0.27 26.34
CA THR A 206 5.28 -0.65 26.28
C THR A 206 5.61 -1.15 24.87
N ASP A 207 4.75 -0.90 23.88
CA ASP A 207 4.89 -1.47 22.54
C ASP A 207 5.96 -0.76 21.68
N PHE A 208 6.25 0.52 21.99
CA PHE A 208 7.24 1.30 21.27
C PHE A 208 7.91 2.37 22.12
N GLN A 209 9.07 2.83 21.67
CA GLN A 209 9.80 3.94 22.31
C GLN A 209 10.35 4.90 21.26
N ILE A 210 10.13 6.21 21.46
CA ILE A 210 10.74 7.28 20.64
C ILE A 210 12.13 7.59 21.20
N GLN A 211 13.18 7.24 20.46
CA GLN A 211 14.58 7.47 20.85
C GLN A 211 15.18 8.67 20.14
N THR A 212 15.98 9.44 20.89
CA THR A 212 16.84 10.49 20.32
C THR A 212 18.15 9.89 19.86
N VAL A 213 18.54 10.16 18.63
CA VAL A 213 19.88 9.89 18.12
C VAL A 213 20.66 11.21 18.14
N ARG A 214 21.62 11.32 19.09
CA ARG A 214 22.35 12.57 19.32
C ARG A 214 22.99 13.10 18.04
N GLY A 215 22.83 14.39 17.79
CA GLY A 215 23.37 15.06 16.59
C GLY A 215 22.62 14.79 15.29
N LEU A 216 21.67 13.85 15.25
CA LEU A 216 20.94 13.48 14.04
C LEU A 216 19.44 13.80 14.14
N GLY A 217 18.70 13.14 15.03
CA GLY A 217 17.25 13.30 15.09
C GLY A 217 16.58 12.23 15.93
N TYR A 218 15.54 11.61 15.38
CA TYR A 218 14.67 10.70 16.11
C TYR A 218 14.42 9.41 15.35
N LYS A 219 14.15 8.34 16.09
CA LYS A 219 13.64 7.06 15.58
C LYS A 219 12.64 6.45 16.56
N VAL A 220 11.80 5.54 16.07
CA VAL A 220 11.02 4.65 16.92
C VAL A 220 11.65 3.27 16.93
N VAL A 221 11.68 2.66 18.10
CA VAL A 221 12.05 1.25 18.30
C VAL A 221 10.80 0.53 18.79
N LYS A 222 10.41 -0.54 18.10
CA LYS A 222 9.36 -1.45 18.57
C LYS A 222 9.92 -2.30 19.69
N GLN A 223 9.14 -2.50 20.74
CA GLN A 223 9.49 -3.45 21.80
C GLN A 223 8.72 -4.74 21.50
N GLU A 224 9.43 -5.85 21.34
CA GLU A 224 8.84 -7.17 21.25
C GLU A 224 8.44 -7.60 22.67
N SER A 225 7.17 -7.91 22.83
CA SER A 225 6.62 -8.48 24.08
C SER A 225 6.84 -9.97 24.12
#